data_b12787d5b64596c4371c664a25c8b16f
#
_entry.id   b12787d5b64596c4371c664a25c8b16f
#
_cell.length_a   1.000
_cell.length_b   1.000
_cell.length_c   1.000
_cell.angle_alpha   90.00
_cell.angle_beta   90.00
_cell.angle_gamma   90.00
#
_symmetry.space_group_name_H-M   'P 1'
#
loop_
_entity.id
_entity.type
_entity.pdbx_description
1 polymer ?
#
loop_
_entity_poly.entity_id
_entity_poly.type
_entity_poly.pdbx_seq_one_letter_code
_entity_poly.pdbx_strand_id
1 'polypeptide(L)'
;MFDENIAELAQLATEWLDVQERLRRLPKGALSANDEAKINMLQNSFQQQLTLYKMGSIAVAVVRISSGSYEPEVAGVNLGADVSASDLIRLHWAYLLGLLEVGTRPTGNHPGLLIMDEPQQQSVEESSFREMLRRAQGEKDCQIIITTSHERKTISTYLEKIGAKHVVEFGDDRILQKMSS
;
A
#
# COMPACT_ATOMS: atom_id res chain seq x y z
N MET A 1 -7.91 2.01 -46.58
CA MET A 1 -7.99 1.03 -45.47
C MET A 1 -6.68 0.25 -45.28
N PHE A 2 -6.12 -0.46 -46.28
CA PHE A 2 -4.83 -1.15 -46.11
C PHE A 2 -3.64 -0.18 -45.94
N ASP A 3 -3.59 0.86 -46.73
CA ASP A 3 -2.49 1.87 -46.70
C ASP A 3 -2.50 2.70 -45.40
N GLU A 4 -3.69 2.99 -44.84
CA GLU A 4 -3.84 3.69 -43.56
C GLU A 4 -3.31 2.84 -42.39
N ASN A 5 -3.60 1.54 -42.36
CA ASN A 5 -3.12 0.63 -41.34
C ASN A 5 -1.59 0.44 -41.41
N ILE A 6 -1.00 0.48 -42.63
CA ILE A 6 0.44 0.40 -42.81
C ILE A 6 1.12 1.67 -42.29
N ALA A 7 0.52 2.83 -42.54
CA ALA A 7 1.03 4.12 -42.05
C ALA A 7 0.97 4.20 -40.51
N GLU A 8 -0.15 3.75 -39.91
CA GLU A 8 -0.30 3.69 -38.46
C GLU A 8 0.72 2.71 -37.82
N LEU A 9 0.91 1.53 -38.40
CA LEU A 9 1.93 0.58 -37.96
C LEU A 9 3.35 1.16 -38.02
N ALA A 10 3.68 1.89 -39.08
CA ALA A 10 4.99 2.53 -39.23
C ALA A 10 5.20 3.64 -38.17
N GLN A 11 4.15 4.41 -37.86
CA GLN A 11 4.19 5.41 -36.80
C GLN A 11 4.41 4.77 -35.43
N LEU A 12 3.60 3.75 -35.07
CA LEU A 12 3.73 3.00 -33.81
C LEU A 12 5.10 2.37 -33.66
N ALA A 13 5.64 1.80 -34.73
CA ALA A 13 7.00 1.23 -34.72
C ALA A 13 8.05 2.31 -34.45
N THR A 14 7.90 3.50 -35.01
CA THR A 14 8.81 4.62 -34.78
C THR A 14 8.73 5.10 -33.33
N GLU A 15 7.52 5.28 -32.79
CA GLU A 15 7.30 5.65 -31.39
C GLU A 15 7.86 4.59 -30.42
N TRP A 16 7.67 3.32 -30.71
CA TRP A 16 8.22 2.22 -29.92
C TRP A 16 9.76 2.24 -29.89
N LEU A 17 10.41 2.46 -31.05
CA LEU A 17 11.87 2.59 -31.15
C LEU A 17 12.39 3.78 -30.35
N ASP A 18 11.70 4.94 -30.38
CA ASP A 18 12.07 6.11 -29.59
C ASP A 18 11.97 5.82 -28.07
N VAL A 19 10.87 5.21 -27.64
CA VAL A 19 10.70 4.79 -26.23
C VAL A 19 11.79 3.80 -25.81
N GLN A 20 12.12 2.81 -26.64
CA GLN A 20 13.21 1.87 -26.35
C GLN A 20 14.57 2.56 -26.24
N GLU A 21 14.87 3.52 -27.14
CA GLU A 21 16.12 4.26 -27.09
C GLU A 21 16.20 5.16 -25.84
N ARG A 22 15.09 5.77 -25.45
CA ARG A 22 14.98 6.56 -24.20
C ARG A 22 15.19 5.67 -22.97
N LEU A 23 14.59 4.47 -22.93
CA LEU A 23 14.81 3.49 -21.87
C LEU A 23 16.28 3.02 -21.81
N ARG A 24 16.93 2.83 -22.96
CA ARG A 24 18.37 2.48 -23.02
C ARG A 24 19.29 3.56 -22.46
N ARG A 25 18.89 4.83 -22.56
CA ARG A 25 19.66 5.98 -22.04
C ARG A 25 19.45 6.21 -20.55
N LEU A 26 18.42 5.60 -19.94
CA LEU A 26 18.24 5.71 -18.50
C LEU A 26 19.40 5.05 -17.77
N PRO A 27 19.91 5.66 -16.69
CA PRO A 27 20.98 5.09 -15.89
C PRO A 27 20.56 3.70 -15.39
N LYS A 28 21.26 2.66 -15.81
CA LYS A 28 21.01 1.31 -15.31
C LYS A 28 21.58 1.20 -13.89
N GLY A 29 20.70 1.15 -12.91
CA GLY A 29 21.04 0.76 -11.55
C GLY A 29 21.44 1.84 -10.55
N ALA A 30 21.42 3.12 -10.92
CA ALA A 30 21.59 4.19 -9.94
C ALA A 30 20.26 4.88 -9.65
N LEU A 31 19.75 4.72 -8.43
CA LEU A 31 18.66 5.54 -7.92
C LEU A 31 19.11 7.01 -7.87
N SER A 32 18.20 7.93 -8.14
CA SER A 32 18.47 9.33 -7.84
C SER A 32 18.56 9.54 -6.32
N ALA A 33 19.28 10.56 -5.87
CA ALA A 33 19.33 10.91 -4.44
C ALA A 33 17.94 11.13 -3.83
N ASN A 34 16.99 11.61 -4.64
CA ASN A 34 15.59 11.76 -4.24
C ASN A 34 14.90 10.40 -4.05
N ASP A 35 15.15 9.43 -4.92
CA ASP A 35 14.56 8.09 -4.81
C ASP A 35 15.16 7.32 -3.64
N GLU A 36 16.47 7.43 -3.41
CA GLU A 36 17.12 6.89 -2.22
C GLU A 36 16.52 7.48 -0.94
N ALA A 37 16.29 8.79 -0.90
CA ALA A 37 15.63 9.44 0.24
C ALA A 37 14.22 8.92 0.47
N LYS A 38 13.43 8.69 -0.59
CA LYS A 38 12.07 8.10 -0.49
C LYS A 38 12.11 6.68 0.04
N ILE A 39 13.03 5.83 -0.45
CA ILE A 39 13.20 4.46 0.04
C ILE A 39 13.58 4.45 1.52
N ASN A 40 14.50 5.32 1.92
CA ASN A 40 14.91 5.45 3.32
C ASN A 40 13.74 5.91 4.21
N MET A 41 12.92 6.85 3.74
CA MET A 41 11.71 7.27 4.46
C MET A 41 10.70 6.13 4.58
N LEU A 42 10.45 5.40 3.48
CA LEU A 42 9.58 4.23 3.48
C LEU A 42 10.10 3.15 4.46
N GLN A 43 11.39 2.84 4.40
CA GLN A 43 12.06 1.90 5.31
C GLN A 43 11.85 2.27 6.78
N ASN A 44 12.07 3.54 7.13
CA ASN A 44 11.93 4.02 8.50
C ASN A 44 10.46 3.95 8.97
N SER A 45 9.53 4.46 8.17
CA SER A 45 8.09 4.38 8.46
C SER A 45 7.62 2.94 8.63
N PHE A 46 8.04 2.07 7.71
CA PHE A 46 7.71 0.64 7.72
C PHE A 46 8.19 -0.05 9.01
N GLN A 47 9.45 0.10 9.40
CA GLN A 47 10.01 -0.51 10.62
C GLN A 47 9.35 0.03 11.89
N GLN A 48 9.06 1.33 11.95
CA GLN A 48 8.34 1.93 13.08
C GLN A 48 6.94 1.31 13.23
N GLN A 49 6.22 1.17 12.13
CA GLN A 49 4.88 0.58 12.13
C GLN A 49 4.92 -0.90 12.53
N LEU A 50 5.85 -1.70 11.99
CA LEU A 50 6.00 -3.11 12.38
C LEU A 50 6.27 -3.29 13.87
N THR A 51 7.05 -2.38 14.47
CA THR A 51 7.30 -2.37 15.91
C THR A 51 6.00 -2.08 16.68
N LEU A 52 5.23 -1.07 16.26
CA LEU A 52 3.94 -0.72 16.88
C LEU A 52 2.91 -1.83 16.74
N TYR A 53 2.89 -2.53 15.60
CA TYR A 53 1.99 -3.65 15.32
C TYR A 53 2.45 -4.96 15.98
N LYS A 54 3.56 -4.94 16.72
CA LYS A 54 4.10 -6.11 17.45
C LYS A 54 4.41 -7.30 16.54
N MET A 55 5.05 -7.06 15.41
CA MET A 55 5.54 -8.13 14.55
C MET A 55 6.46 -9.06 15.37
N GLY A 56 6.21 -10.36 15.30
CA GLY A 56 6.89 -11.35 16.13
C GLY A 56 7.68 -12.43 15.36
N SER A 57 7.32 -12.74 14.13
CA SER A 57 7.96 -13.81 13.34
C SER A 57 9.42 -13.52 12.99
N ILE A 58 9.76 -12.25 12.76
CA ILE A 58 11.11 -11.83 12.36
C ILE A 58 11.46 -10.55 13.11
N ALA A 59 12.74 -10.39 13.46
CA ALA A 59 13.22 -9.15 14.05
C ALA A 59 13.05 -7.96 13.09
N VAL A 60 12.28 -6.94 13.48
CA VAL A 60 11.99 -5.79 12.63
C VAL A 60 13.25 -5.12 12.07
N ALA A 61 14.33 -5.12 12.86
CA ALA A 61 15.61 -4.50 12.47
C ALA A 61 16.28 -5.14 11.24
N VAL A 62 15.96 -6.38 10.89
CA VAL A 62 16.54 -7.05 9.70
C VAL A 62 15.69 -6.90 8.45
N VAL A 63 14.44 -6.45 8.59
CA VAL A 63 13.54 -6.25 7.45
C VAL A 63 13.96 -4.98 6.68
N ARG A 64 14.06 -5.08 5.37
CA ARG A 64 14.47 -4.00 4.47
C ARG A 64 13.45 -3.81 3.36
N ILE A 65 13.42 -2.62 2.80
CA ILE A 65 12.77 -2.36 1.51
C ILE A 65 13.85 -2.49 0.42
N SER A 66 13.65 -3.42 -0.48
CA SER A 66 14.54 -3.63 -1.61
C SER A 66 14.63 -2.41 -2.50
N SER A 67 15.83 -1.98 -2.86
CA SER A 67 16.02 -0.88 -3.81
C SER A 67 15.75 -1.28 -5.26
N GLY A 68 15.64 -2.58 -5.53
CA GLY A 68 15.38 -3.12 -6.87
C GLY A 68 13.91 -3.40 -7.13
N SER A 69 13.22 -4.09 -6.19
CA SER A 69 11.79 -4.44 -6.30
C SER A 69 10.87 -3.47 -5.57
N TYR A 70 11.42 -2.66 -4.66
CA TYR A 70 10.68 -1.79 -3.72
C TYR A 70 9.81 -2.56 -2.70
N GLU A 71 9.95 -3.88 -2.63
CA GLU A 71 9.20 -4.75 -1.74
C GLU A 71 9.96 -5.04 -0.43
N PRO A 72 9.24 -5.42 0.64
CA PRO A 72 9.86 -5.87 1.88
C PRO A 72 10.64 -7.18 1.70
N GLU A 73 11.88 -7.20 2.17
CA GLU A 73 12.77 -8.37 2.11
C GLU A 73 13.58 -8.56 3.39
N VAL A 74 14.07 -9.78 3.59
CA VAL A 74 15.10 -10.11 4.57
C VAL A 74 16.22 -10.85 3.86
N ALA A 75 17.43 -10.35 3.95
CA ALA A 75 18.63 -10.91 3.29
C ALA A 75 18.44 -11.18 1.78
N GLY A 76 17.69 -10.31 1.08
CA GLY A 76 17.43 -10.42 -0.35
C GLY A 76 16.30 -11.40 -0.71
N VAL A 77 15.59 -11.97 0.28
CA VAL A 77 14.45 -12.86 0.06
C VAL A 77 13.16 -12.12 0.41
N ASN A 78 12.18 -12.13 -0.51
CA ASN A 78 10.87 -11.53 -0.28
C ASN A 78 10.14 -12.23 0.88
N LEU A 79 9.54 -11.46 1.76
CA LEU A 79 8.93 -11.91 3.03
C LEU A 79 7.62 -12.70 2.90
N GLY A 80 7.20 -13.10 1.70
CA GLY A 80 5.90 -13.75 1.51
C GLY A 80 5.73 -15.15 2.14
N ALA A 81 6.83 -15.91 2.37
CA ALA A 81 6.76 -17.32 2.70
C ALA A 81 7.13 -17.69 4.15
N ASP A 82 7.90 -16.87 4.86
CA ASP A 82 8.55 -17.25 6.12
C ASP A 82 7.97 -16.55 7.36
N VAL A 83 6.85 -15.86 7.24
CA VAL A 83 6.17 -15.17 8.33
C VAL A 83 4.81 -15.79 8.64
N SER A 84 4.34 -15.65 9.89
CA SER A 84 2.99 -16.05 10.25
C SER A 84 1.95 -15.27 9.45
N ALA A 85 0.77 -15.86 9.21
CA ALA A 85 -0.32 -15.18 8.48
C ALA A 85 -0.70 -13.83 9.11
N SER A 86 -0.70 -13.73 10.44
CA SER A 86 -0.98 -12.49 11.15
C SER A 86 0.13 -11.43 10.96
N ASP A 87 1.40 -11.86 10.88
CA ASP A 87 2.51 -10.94 10.62
C ASP A 87 2.57 -10.50 9.16
N LEU A 88 2.15 -11.37 8.23
CA LEU A 88 2.00 -10.99 6.83
C LEU A 88 0.98 -9.84 6.67
N ILE A 89 -0.12 -9.88 7.40
CA ILE A 89 -1.10 -8.79 7.43
C ILE A 89 -0.49 -7.50 8.01
N ARG A 90 0.26 -7.59 9.11
CA ARG A 90 0.97 -6.44 9.69
C ARG A 90 1.97 -5.83 8.71
N LEU A 91 2.69 -6.67 7.95
CA LEU A 91 3.57 -6.24 6.88
C LEU A 91 2.82 -5.45 5.80
N HIS A 92 1.68 -5.97 5.33
CA HIS A 92 0.86 -5.29 4.34
C HIS A 92 0.37 -3.93 4.84
N TRP A 93 -0.13 -3.84 6.08
CA TRP A 93 -0.56 -2.56 6.64
C TRP A 93 0.58 -1.54 6.69
N ALA A 94 1.73 -1.97 7.25
CA ALA A 94 2.89 -1.10 7.40
C ALA A 94 3.41 -0.62 6.04
N TYR A 95 3.41 -1.49 5.04
CA TYR A 95 3.87 -1.17 3.70
C TYR A 95 2.93 -0.20 2.98
N LEU A 96 1.62 -0.48 2.98
CA LEU A 96 0.63 0.36 2.30
C LEU A 96 0.53 1.75 2.92
N LEU A 97 0.48 1.84 4.25
CA LEU A 97 0.47 3.13 4.95
C LEU A 97 1.80 3.88 4.80
N GLY A 98 2.93 3.17 4.77
CA GLY A 98 4.23 3.77 4.48
C GLY A 98 4.32 4.33 3.06
N LEU A 99 3.81 3.60 2.06
CA LEU A 99 3.71 4.09 0.68
C LEU A 99 2.82 5.32 0.58
N LEU A 100 1.67 5.32 1.26
CA LEU A 100 0.78 6.47 1.31
C LEU A 100 1.50 7.69 1.89
N GLU A 101 2.14 7.54 3.05
CA GLU A 101 2.89 8.61 3.72
C GLU A 101 3.99 9.22 2.83
N VAL A 102 4.79 8.37 2.19
CA VAL A 102 5.88 8.85 1.34
C VAL A 102 5.35 9.42 0.03
N GLY A 103 4.34 8.77 -0.53
CA GLY A 103 3.81 9.10 -1.85
C GLY A 103 2.93 10.34 -1.89
N THR A 104 2.33 10.78 -0.78
CA THR A 104 1.53 12.02 -0.67
C THR A 104 2.37 13.26 -0.40
N ARG A 105 3.69 13.11 -0.15
CA ARG A 105 4.59 14.27 -0.01
C ARG A 105 4.73 15.03 -1.33
N PRO A 106 5.15 16.30 -1.31
CA PRO A 106 5.25 17.13 -2.51
C PRO A 106 6.08 16.54 -3.65
N THR A 107 7.03 15.66 -3.34
CA THR A 107 7.86 14.95 -4.33
C THR A 107 7.33 13.55 -4.68
N GLY A 108 6.20 13.17 -4.11
CA GLY A 108 5.53 11.88 -4.36
C GLY A 108 4.52 11.97 -5.49
N ASN A 109 4.03 10.81 -5.92
CA ASN A 109 3.06 10.67 -7.01
C ASN A 109 1.85 9.82 -6.61
N HIS A 110 1.62 9.62 -5.30
CA HIS A 110 0.48 8.85 -4.82
C HIS A 110 -0.80 9.71 -4.89
N PRO A 111 -1.94 9.19 -5.38
CA PRO A 111 -3.19 9.95 -5.51
C PRO A 111 -3.83 10.34 -4.17
N GLY A 112 -3.27 9.90 -3.05
CA GLY A 112 -3.82 10.17 -1.71
C GLY A 112 -5.05 9.30 -1.36
N LEU A 113 -5.29 8.20 -2.05
CA LEU A 113 -6.40 7.28 -1.77
C LEU A 113 -5.87 5.89 -1.44
N LEU A 114 -6.25 5.36 -0.28
CA LEU A 114 -5.98 3.98 0.13
C LEU A 114 -7.30 3.29 0.50
N ILE A 115 -7.53 2.11 -0.05
CA ILE A 115 -8.69 1.28 0.26
C ILE A 115 -8.18 -0.04 0.86
N MET A 116 -8.64 -0.37 2.06
CA MET A 116 -8.35 -1.62 2.75
C MET A 116 -9.65 -2.39 2.96
N ASP A 117 -9.79 -3.52 2.28
CA ASP A 117 -10.94 -4.39 2.42
C ASP A 117 -10.62 -5.49 3.45
N GLU A 118 -11.46 -5.60 4.47
CA GLU A 118 -11.33 -6.60 5.56
C GLU A 118 -9.89 -6.70 6.13
N PRO A 119 -9.25 -5.58 6.55
CA PRO A 119 -7.86 -5.63 6.98
C PRO A 119 -7.63 -6.45 8.25
N GLN A 120 -8.65 -6.71 9.05
CA GLN A 120 -8.56 -7.52 10.26
C GLN A 120 -8.88 -8.99 9.97
N GLN A 121 -7.98 -9.69 9.29
CA GLN A 121 -8.09 -11.12 9.01
C GLN A 121 -7.06 -11.93 9.81
N GLN A 122 -7.12 -13.28 9.71
CA GLN A 122 -6.12 -14.22 10.21
C GLN A 122 -5.79 -14.07 11.71
N SER A 123 -6.79 -13.76 12.53
CA SER A 123 -6.63 -13.62 13.98
C SER A 123 -5.53 -12.64 14.40
N VAL A 124 -5.39 -11.53 13.65
CA VAL A 124 -4.48 -10.46 14.06
C VAL A 124 -4.92 -9.90 15.41
N GLU A 125 -3.95 -9.71 16.31
CA GLU A 125 -4.20 -9.18 17.64
C GLU A 125 -4.89 -7.81 17.56
N GLU A 126 -5.95 -7.65 18.35
CA GLU A 126 -6.77 -6.44 18.42
C GLU A 126 -5.94 -5.18 18.70
N SER A 127 -4.91 -5.30 19.53
CA SER A 127 -4.00 -4.19 19.84
C SER A 127 -3.25 -3.71 18.61
N SER A 128 -2.82 -4.62 17.72
CA SER A 128 -2.14 -4.30 16.46
C SER A 128 -3.08 -3.59 15.48
N PHE A 129 -4.31 -4.09 15.35
CA PHE A 129 -5.32 -3.46 14.51
C PHE A 129 -5.67 -2.05 14.98
N ARG A 130 -5.78 -1.85 16.29
CA ARG A 130 -6.00 -0.52 16.88
C ARG A 130 -4.87 0.47 16.55
N GLU A 131 -3.62 0.04 16.62
CA GLU A 131 -2.48 0.88 16.25
C GLU A 131 -2.48 1.22 14.75
N MET A 132 -2.86 0.27 13.89
CA MET A 132 -3.04 0.52 12.46
C MET A 132 -4.12 1.59 12.21
N LEU A 133 -5.28 1.49 12.85
CA LEU A 133 -6.35 2.49 12.74
C LEU A 133 -5.89 3.86 13.24
N ARG A 134 -5.16 3.92 14.36
CA ARG A 134 -4.60 5.17 14.88
C ARG A 134 -3.59 5.79 13.91
N ARG A 135 -2.76 4.96 13.29
CA ARG A 135 -1.82 5.40 12.27
C ARG A 135 -2.56 5.95 11.05
N ALA A 136 -3.56 5.22 10.54
CA ALA A 136 -4.38 5.66 9.42
C ALA A 136 -5.07 7.01 9.69
N GLN A 137 -5.60 7.21 10.90
CA GLN A 137 -6.22 8.48 11.31
C GLN A 137 -5.23 9.65 11.35
N GLY A 138 -3.97 9.38 11.65
CA GLY A 138 -2.90 10.39 11.72
C GLY A 138 -2.44 10.91 10.36
N GLU A 139 -2.77 10.21 9.27
CA GLU A 139 -2.40 10.62 7.92
C GLU A 139 -3.16 11.87 7.48
N LYS A 140 -2.45 12.76 6.78
CA LYS A 140 -2.99 14.03 6.28
C LYS A 140 -2.97 14.03 4.75
N ASP A 141 -3.80 14.89 4.18
CA ASP A 141 -3.86 15.11 2.72
C ASP A 141 -4.16 13.84 1.92
N CYS A 142 -4.91 12.90 2.55
CA CYS A 142 -5.30 11.64 1.94
C CYS A 142 -6.68 11.17 2.42
N GLN A 143 -7.25 10.23 1.70
CA GLN A 143 -8.46 9.49 2.06
C GLN A 143 -8.12 8.03 2.27
N ILE A 144 -8.48 7.49 3.44
CA ILE A 144 -8.34 6.06 3.74
C ILE A 144 -9.74 5.49 3.97
N ILE A 145 -10.12 4.50 3.17
CA ILE A 145 -11.38 3.76 3.26
C ILE A 145 -11.06 2.37 3.81
N ILE A 146 -11.68 2.03 4.93
CA ILE A 146 -11.52 0.71 5.56
C ILE A 146 -12.90 0.06 5.64
N THR A 147 -13.06 -1.11 5.02
CA THR A 147 -14.27 -1.92 5.15
C THR A 147 -14.03 -3.04 6.15
N THR A 148 -15.06 -3.44 6.86
CA THR A 148 -14.97 -4.54 7.82
C THR A 148 -16.34 -5.13 8.10
N SER A 149 -16.42 -6.46 8.24
CA SER A 149 -17.61 -7.23 8.59
C SER A 149 -17.69 -7.56 10.10
N HIS A 150 -16.79 -7.05 10.91
CA HIS A 150 -16.73 -7.37 12.34
C HIS A 150 -17.96 -6.92 13.11
N GLU A 151 -18.28 -7.67 14.18
CA GLU A 151 -19.42 -7.36 15.04
C GLU A 151 -19.42 -5.91 15.52
N ARG A 152 -20.54 -5.23 15.28
CA ARG A 152 -20.78 -3.78 15.53
C ARG A 152 -20.23 -3.25 16.85
N LYS A 153 -20.31 -4.03 17.92
CA LYS A 153 -19.92 -3.55 19.27
C LYS A 153 -18.42 -3.35 19.44
N THR A 154 -17.60 -4.19 18.84
CA THR A 154 -16.14 -4.12 19.02
C THR A 154 -15.56 -2.98 18.21
N ILE A 155 -16.02 -2.80 16.97
CA ILE A 155 -15.51 -1.77 16.08
C ILE A 155 -16.05 -0.38 16.42
N SER A 156 -17.34 -0.21 16.71
CA SER A 156 -17.91 1.09 17.08
C SER A 156 -17.19 1.69 18.30
N THR A 157 -16.91 0.87 19.31
CA THR A 157 -16.16 1.31 20.49
C THR A 157 -14.73 1.79 20.14
N TYR A 158 -14.11 1.20 19.13
CA TYR A 158 -12.78 1.65 18.67
C TYR A 158 -12.85 2.92 17.85
N LEU A 159 -13.78 2.97 16.90
CA LEU A 159 -13.97 4.13 16.04
C LEU A 159 -14.33 5.40 16.86
N GLU A 160 -15.17 5.24 17.88
CA GLU A 160 -15.47 6.33 18.83
C GLU A 160 -14.20 6.79 19.59
N LYS A 161 -13.41 5.85 20.11
CA LYS A 161 -12.19 6.16 20.88
C LYS A 161 -11.10 6.83 20.05
N ILE A 162 -10.97 6.48 18.76
CA ILE A 162 -10.00 7.12 17.87
C ILE A 162 -10.54 8.39 17.21
N GLY A 163 -11.83 8.72 17.40
CA GLY A 163 -12.45 9.90 16.78
C GLY A 163 -12.55 9.78 15.27
N ALA A 164 -12.99 8.61 14.76
CA ALA A 164 -13.20 8.39 13.33
C ALA A 164 -14.09 9.48 12.75
N LYS A 165 -13.66 10.09 11.65
CA LYS A 165 -14.33 11.25 11.07
C LYS A 165 -15.64 10.90 10.36
N HIS A 166 -15.74 9.69 9.85
CA HIS A 166 -16.93 9.24 9.12
C HIS A 166 -17.06 7.72 9.18
N VAL A 167 -18.20 7.26 9.68
CA VAL A 167 -18.54 5.83 9.75
C VAL A 167 -19.84 5.63 8.97
N VAL A 168 -19.81 4.71 8.00
CA VAL A 168 -20.99 4.30 7.24
C VAL A 168 -21.30 2.86 7.60
N GLU A 169 -22.48 2.63 8.17
CA GLU A 169 -22.96 1.28 8.46
C GLU A 169 -23.90 0.82 7.36
N PHE A 170 -23.62 -0.34 6.81
CA PHE A 170 -24.51 -1.06 5.92
C PHE A 170 -25.25 -2.13 6.72
N GLY A 171 -26.57 -2.14 6.66
CA GLY A 171 -27.40 -3.19 7.27
C GLY A 171 -27.31 -4.50 6.48
N ASP A 172 -28.26 -5.41 6.73
CA ASP A 172 -28.36 -6.70 6.01
C ASP A 172 -28.75 -6.54 4.53
N ASP A 173 -29.07 -5.32 4.12
CA ASP A 173 -29.40 -5.00 2.72
C ASP A 173 -28.12 -4.99 1.86
N ARG A 174 -28.22 -5.59 0.68
CA ARG A 174 -27.11 -5.57 -0.28
C ARG A 174 -26.85 -4.14 -0.76
N ILE A 175 -25.58 -3.72 -0.71
CA ILE A 175 -25.12 -2.40 -1.19
C ILE A 175 -25.46 -2.20 -2.68
N LEU A 176 -25.44 -3.29 -3.46
CA LEU A 176 -25.82 -3.29 -4.87
C LEU A 176 -27.18 -3.96 -5.03
N GLN A 177 -28.20 -3.17 -5.30
CA GLN A 177 -29.48 -3.68 -5.74
C GLN A 177 -29.43 -3.98 -7.24
N LYS A 178 -29.95 -5.16 -7.63
CA LYS A 178 -30.10 -5.50 -9.03
C LYS A 178 -31.10 -4.50 -9.63
N MET A 179 -30.68 -3.68 -10.59
CA MET A 179 -31.62 -2.86 -11.34
C MET A 179 -32.61 -3.79 -12.03
N SER A 180 -33.85 -3.71 -11.65
CA SER A 180 -34.94 -4.38 -12.36
C SER A 180 -35.04 -3.76 -13.76
N SER A 181 -34.76 -4.57 -14.76
CA SER A 181 -34.96 -4.26 -16.18
C SER A 181 -36.47 -4.18 -16.48
#